data_46fe45f5cd2d8abe1acbbd8432c78573
#
_entry.id   46fe45f5cd2d8abe1acbbd8432c78573
#
_cell.length_a   1.000
_cell.length_b   1.000
_cell.length_c   1.000
_cell.angle_alpha   90.00
_cell.angle_beta   90.00
_cell.angle_gamma   90.00
#
_symmetry.space_group_name_H-M   'P 1'
#
loop_
_entity.id
_entity.type
_entity.pdbx_description
1 polymer ?
#
loop_
_entity_poly.entity_id
_entity_poly.type
_entity_poly.pdbx_seq_one_letter_code
_entity_poly.pdbx_strand_id
1 'polypeptide(L)'
;MSKTNLTRRSFVKVSALAGAAAAVGASMAGCMQEAAPEEELAGTGEAGVSSTEGLTKMRTSCHGCIQMCPAIAYLKDGVVVRLEGDPEAPVSRGSLCIKGLNQLHTMSSPRRILHPLRRAGERGENKWEDISWDEAITEAATHIKDAIDQYGNYAFFASVGGGGSYSFMEAMTLPMAFGSPTVFEPGCAQCYLPRWALSKLFYGGDDQSIADNAVQEIFKVNDNKTEIVVIWGAQPSVSETAESGRGMAELRAAGVKTVVVDPNFSPDAVKADVWLPV
;
A
#
# COMPACT_ATOMS: atom_id res chain seq x y z
N MET A 1 -58.23 7.62 -1.17
CA MET A 1 -56.80 7.36 -1.17
C MET A 1 -56.17 7.98 -2.42
N SER A 2 -55.55 9.15 -2.28
CA SER A 2 -54.97 9.91 -3.40
C SER A 2 -53.62 9.29 -3.79
N LYS A 3 -53.52 8.82 -5.04
CA LYS A 3 -52.25 8.34 -5.61
C LYS A 3 -51.42 9.57 -6.00
N THR A 4 -50.45 9.94 -5.18
CA THR A 4 -49.45 10.95 -5.54
C THR A 4 -48.43 10.36 -6.54
N ASN A 5 -48.54 10.75 -7.81
CA ASN A 5 -47.60 10.42 -8.85
C ASN A 5 -46.29 11.20 -8.61
N LEU A 6 -45.28 10.55 -8.04
CA LEU A 6 -43.92 11.10 -7.91
C LEU A 6 -43.23 11.15 -9.28
N THR A 7 -42.92 12.34 -9.77
CA THR A 7 -42.12 12.50 -10.99
C THR A 7 -40.63 12.16 -10.70
N ARG A 8 -39.90 11.73 -11.72
CA ARG A 8 -38.46 11.45 -11.57
C ARG A 8 -37.67 12.61 -10.91
N ARG A 9 -38.08 13.83 -11.20
CA ARG A 9 -37.44 15.05 -10.63
C ARG A 9 -37.80 15.24 -9.15
N SER A 10 -38.99 14.88 -8.73
CA SER A 10 -39.44 14.89 -7.32
C SER A 10 -38.79 13.78 -6.53
N PHE A 11 -38.58 12.60 -7.12
CA PHE A 11 -37.90 11.47 -6.51
C PHE A 11 -36.44 11.83 -6.22
N VAL A 12 -35.69 12.39 -7.19
CA VAL A 12 -34.28 12.81 -7.00
C VAL A 12 -34.16 13.87 -5.91
N LYS A 13 -35.07 14.85 -5.85
CA LYS A 13 -35.04 15.89 -4.80
C LYS A 13 -35.31 15.33 -3.40
N VAL A 14 -36.25 14.40 -3.27
CA VAL A 14 -36.60 13.75 -1.99
C VAL A 14 -35.46 12.83 -1.54
N SER A 15 -34.84 12.09 -2.47
CA SER A 15 -33.68 11.23 -2.17
C SER A 15 -32.46 12.03 -1.76
N ALA A 16 -32.21 13.18 -2.39
CA ALA A 16 -31.10 14.07 -2.02
C ALA A 16 -31.29 14.70 -0.63
N LEU A 17 -32.53 15.10 -0.29
CA LEU A 17 -32.88 15.62 1.03
C LEU A 17 -32.80 14.55 2.12
N ALA A 18 -33.28 13.33 1.84
CA ALA A 18 -33.19 12.21 2.77
C ALA A 18 -31.74 11.75 3.00
N GLY A 19 -30.92 11.74 1.94
CA GLY A 19 -29.49 11.44 2.02
C GLY A 19 -28.72 12.48 2.82
N ALA A 20 -29.03 13.78 2.66
CA ALA A 20 -28.40 14.85 3.42
C ALA A 20 -28.81 14.80 4.92
N ALA A 21 -30.06 14.50 5.23
CA ALA A 21 -30.54 14.34 6.61
C ALA A 21 -29.92 13.12 7.31
N ALA A 22 -29.74 12.01 6.59
CA ALA A 22 -29.06 10.81 7.10
C ALA A 22 -27.56 11.04 7.33
N ALA A 23 -26.90 11.78 6.44
CA ALA A 23 -25.49 12.13 6.61
C ALA A 23 -25.23 13.06 7.80
N VAL A 24 -26.12 14.04 8.05
CA VAL A 24 -26.02 14.92 9.22
C VAL A 24 -26.37 14.17 10.51
N GLY A 25 -27.35 13.26 10.50
CA GLY A 25 -27.68 12.43 11.66
C GLY A 25 -26.58 11.44 12.03
N ALA A 26 -25.91 10.83 11.03
CA ALA A 26 -24.80 9.90 11.25
C ALA A 26 -23.53 10.62 11.77
N SER A 27 -23.27 11.84 11.31
CA SER A 27 -22.13 12.63 11.79
C SER A 27 -22.33 13.12 13.22
N MET A 28 -23.55 13.41 13.66
CA MET A 28 -23.83 13.81 15.06
C MET A 28 -23.83 12.63 16.03
N ALA A 29 -24.22 11.43 15.60
CA ALA A 29 -24.15 10.23 16.45
C ALA A 29 -22.71 9.72 16.65
N GLY A 30 -21.79 9.98 15.71
CA GLY A 30 -20.36 9.66 15.84
C GLY A 30 -19.59 10.57 16.79
N CYS A 31 -20.10 11.75 17.10
CA CYS A 31 -19.44 12.72 18.00
C CYS A 31 -19.77 12.56 19.49
N MET A 32 -20.61 11.60 19.88
CA MET A 32 -20.96 11.32 21.28
C MET A 32 -20.32 10.04 21.82
N GLN A 33 -19.26 9.56 21.20
CA GLN A 33 -18.40 8.57 21.85
C GLN A 33 -17.51 9.35 22.82
N GLU A 34 -17.73 9.16 24.13
CA GLU A 34 -16.88 9.72 25.17
C GLU A 34 -15.42 9.47 24.81
N ALA A 35 -14.67 10.56 24.65
CA ALA A 35 -13.24 10.48 24.48
C ALA A 35 -12.69 9.75 25.71
N ALA A 36 -12.00 8.64 25.49
CA ALA A 36 -11.20 8.03 26.53
C ALA A 36 -10.29 9.13 27.13
N PRO A 37 -10.08 9.15 28.45
CA PRO A 37 -9.24 10.16 29.07
C PRO A 37 -7.91 10.20 28.33
N GLU A 38 -7.48 11.41 27.96
CA GLU A 38 -6.16 11.66 27.41
C GLU A 38 -5.14 11.28 28.49
N GLU A 39 -4.76 10.00 28.53
CA GLU A 39 -3.51 9.62 29.15
C GLU A 39 -2.41 10.29 28.34
N GLU A 40 -1.67 11.13 29.02
CA GLU A 40 -0.55 11.92 28.54
C GLU A 40 0.35 11.05 27.66
N LEU A 41 0.22 11.22 26.34
CA LEU A 41 1.01 10.51 25.33
C LEU A 41 2.47 10.97 25.46
N ALA A 42 3.19 10.34 26.39
CA ALA A 42 4.62 10.47 26.49
C ALA A 42 5.23 9.93 25.18
N GLY A 43 5.68 10.84 24.33
CA GLY A 43 6.43 10.53 23.14
C GLY A 43 5.77 10.85 21.80
N THR A 44 4.96 11.91 21.70
CA THR A 44 4.75 12.57 20.41
C THR A 44 6.03 13.29 20.03
N GLY A 45 6.96 12.58 19.42
CA GLY A 45 8.03 13.23 18.69
C GLY A 45 7.38 14.22 17.74
N GLU A 46 7.75 15.49 17.82
CA GLU A 46 7.26 16.55 16.94
C GLU A 46 7.40 16.09 15.51
N ALA A 47 6.31 15.63 14.91
CA ALA A 47 6.29 15.21 13.53
C ALA A 47 6.50 16.47 12.68
N GLY A 48 7.71 16.62 12.13
CA GLY A 48 8.03 17.67 11.18
C GLY A 48 8.89 18.80 11.71
N VAL A 49 10.11 18.50 12.15
CA VAL A 49 11.13 19.56 12.35
C VAL A 49 11.41 20.26 11.03
N SER A 50 11.35 21.57 11.05
CA SER A 50 11.60 22.44 9.88
C SER A 50 13.09 22.56 9.52
N SER A 51 14.00 22.35 10.50
CA SER A 51 15.45 22.37 10.30
C SER A 51 16.04 20.97 10.45
N THR A 52 17.06 20.67 9.64
CA THR A 52 17.83 19.41 9.74
C THR A 52 19.17 19.59 10.43
N GLU A 53 19.44 20.79 10.96
CA GLU A 53 20.68 21.10 11.68
C GLU A 53 20.75 20.29 12.97
N GLY A 54 21.90 19.65 13.22
CA GLY A 54 22.12 18.81 14.39
C GLY A 54 21.46 17.43 14.35
N LEU A 55 20.78 17.05 13.27
CA LEU A 55 20.17 15.73 13.10
C LEU A 55 21.14 14.74 12.44
N THR A 56 21.08 13.48 12.89
CA THR A 56 21.78 12.39 12.19
C THR A 56 21.03 12.03 10.92
N LYS A 57 21.74 11.95 9.79
CA LYS A 57 21.18 11.64 8.49
C LYS A 57 21.49 10.20 8.12
N MET A 58 20.48 9.42 7.74
CA MET A 58 20.62 8.04 7.29
C MET A 58 19.87 7.82 5.99
N ARG A 59 20.48 7.09 5.05
CA ARG A 59 19.80 6.61 3.85
C ARG A 59 18.97 5.37 4.19
N THR A 60 17.78 5.31 3.61
CA THR A 60 16.83 4.24 3.78
C THR A 60 15.97 4.09 2.52
N SER A 61 14.99 3.23 2.55
CA SER A 61 13.98 3.12 1.49
C SER A 61 12.57 3.16 2.07
N CYS A 62 11.64 3.69 1.30
CA CYS A 62 10.22 3.71 1.64
C CYS A 62 9.60 2.35 1.35
N HIS A 63 8.78 1.84 2.26
CA HIS A 63 7.99 0.61 2.10
C HIS A 63 6.48 0.88 1.98
N GLY A 64 6.07 2.09 1.61
CA GLY A 64 4.66 2.45 1.45
C GLY A 64 3.99 1.85 0.20
N CYS A 65 4.76 1.36 -0.75
CA CYS A 65 4.31 0.63 -1.94
C CYS A 65 5.48 -0.14 -2.57
N ILE A 66 5.23 -0.82 -3.67
CA ILE A 66 6.21 -1.65 -4.39
C ILE A 66 7.40 -0.87 -4.95
N GLN A 67 7.30 0.43 -5.13
CA GLN A 67 8.38 1.25 -5.71
C GLN A 67 9.60 1.40 -4.81
N MET A 68 9.44 1.23 -3.50
CA MET A 68 10.52 1.30 -2.51
C MET A 68 11.47 2.49 -2.72
N CYS A 69 10.90 3.68 -2.97
CA CYS A 69 11.66 4.88 -3.28
C CYS A 69 12.79 5.12 -2.26
N PRO A 70 14.02 5.40 -2.72
CA PRO A 70 15.11 5.79 -1.84
C PRO A 70 14.76 7.05 -1.05
N ALA A 71 15.02 7.02 0.24
CA ALA A 71 14.65 8.06 1.17
C ALA A 71 15.80 8.37 2.15
N ILE A 72 15.70 9.55 2.76
CA ILE A 72 16.59 10.00 3.81
C ILE A 72 15.79 10.15 5.08
N ALA A 73 16.19 9.43 6.12
CA ALA A 73 15.70 9.58 7.47
C ALA A 73 16.60 10.52 8.26
N TYR A 74 16.00 11.46 8.97
CA TYR A 74 16.68 12.33 9.91
C TYR A 74 16.31 11.92 11.32
N LEU A 75 17.31 11.68 12.15
CA LEU A 75 17.15 11.16 13.50
C LEU A 75 17.60 12.19 14.53
N LYS A 76 16.79 12.32 15.59
CA LYS A 76 17.13 13.02 16.82
C LYS A 76 17.12 11.99 17.96
N ASP A 77 18.23 11.86 18.65
CA ASP A 77 18.37 10.92 19.76
C ASP A 77 17.93 9.47 19.43
N GLY A 78 18.20 9.02 18.20
CA GLY A 78 17.84 7.69 17.71
C GLY A 78 16.41 7.56 17.19
N VAL A 79 15.58 8.60 17.30
CA VAL A 79 14.20 8.62 16.81
C VAL A 79 14.12 9.30 15.46
N VAL A 80 13.42 8.71 14.50
CA VAL A 80 13.18 9.31 13.19
C VAL A 80 12.17 10.46 13.35
N VAL A 81 12.59 11.67 13.04
CA VAL A 81 11.76 12.89 13.18
C VAL A 81 11.39 13.51 11.83
N ARG A 82 12.05 13.09 10.73
CA ARG A 82 11.74 13.58 9.38
C ARG A 82 12.13 12.55 8.33
N LEU A 83 11.35 12.46 7.26
CA LEU A 83 11.64 11.67 6.06
C LEU A 83 11.57 12.56 4.83
N GLU A 84 12.51 12.37 3.91
CA GLU A 84 12.56 13.02 2.61
C GLU A 84 12.95 12.01 1.54
N GLY A 85 12.62 12.31 0.27
CA GLY A 85 13.17 11.54 -0.85
C GLY A 85 14.66 11.79 -1.01
N ASP A 86 15.42 10.78 -1.39
CA ASP A 86 16.84 10.92 -1.68
C ASP A 86 17.04 11.63 -3.02
N PRO A 87 17.66 12.83 -3.06
CA PRO A 87 17.88 13.56 -4.30
C PRO A 87 18.86 12.87 -5.25
N GLU A 88 19.68 11.95 -4.76
CA GLU A 88 20.60 11.15 -5.57
C GLU A 88 19.92 9.91 -6.18
N ALA A 89 18.66 9.63 -5.81
CA ALA A 89 17.91 8.53 -6.39
C ALA A 89 17.68 8.76 -7.90
N PRO A 90 18.03 7.82 -8.79
CA PRO A 90 17.98 8.05 -10.23
C PRO A 90 16.55 8.19 -10.77
N VAL A 91 15.59 7.53 -10.16
CA VAL A 91 14.18 7.49 -10.61
C VAL A 91 13.33 8.52 -9.87
N SER A 92 13.26 8.43 -8.54
CA SER A 92 12.43 9.34 -7.73
C SER A 92 13.00 10.76 -7.62
N ARG A 93 14.32 10.94 -7.82
CA ARG A 93 15.04 12.22 -7.87
C ARG A 93 14.63 13.17 -6.74
N GLY A 94 14.64 12.67 -5.51
CA GLY A 94 14.24 13.43 -4.32
C GLY A 94 12.74 13.48 -4.06
N SER A 95 11.92 12.86 -4.89
CA SER A 95 10.48 12.80 -4.64
C SER A 95 10.13 11.70 -3.64
N LEU A 96 9.25 12.03 -2.69
CA LEU A 96 8.62 11.06 -1.79
C LEU A 96 7.13 11.42 -1.70
N CYS A 97 6.27 10.48 -2.03
CA CYS A 97 4.83 10.72 -2.05
C CYS A 97 4.23 10.71 -0.63
N ILE A 98 2.96 11.07 -0.51
CA ILE A 98 2.25 11.12 0.78
C ILE A 98 2.29 9.78 1.52
N LYS A 99 2.29 8.63 0.84
CA LYS A 99 2.42 7.32 1.48
C LYS A 99 3.77 7.17 2.18
N GLY A 100 4.84 7.62 1.51
CA GLY A 100 6.19 7.60 2.07
C GLY A 100 6.35 8.57 3.23
N LEU A 101 5.88 9.80 3.08
CA LEU A 101 5.91 10.79 4.16
C LEU A 101 5.10 10.34 5.38
N ASN A 102 3.97 9.67 5.16
CA ASN A 102 3.13 9.15 6.24
C ASN A 102 3.76 7.96 7.00
N GLN A 103 4.85 7.37 6.50
CA GLN A 103 5.57 6.32 7.26
C GLN A 103 6.04 6.82 8.62
N LEU A 104 6.38 8.11 8.73
CA LEU A 104 6.77 8.72 10.00
C LEU A 104 5.65 8.57 11.05
N HIS A 105 4.40 8.91 10.66
CA HIS A 105 3.24 8.77 11.56
C HIS A 105 2.91 7.30 11.84
N THR A 106 3.12 6.41 10.87
CA THR A 106 2.92 4.97 11.07
C THR A 106 3.92 4.41 12.08
N MET A 107 5.17 4.85 12.03
CA MET A 107 6.22 4.39 12.95
C MET A 107 5.99 4.87 14.38
N SER A 108 5.53 6.11 14.56
CA SER A 108 5.29 6.73 15.87
C SER A 108 3.84 6.58 16.38
N SER A 109 3.01 5.83 15.68
CA SER A 109 1.61 5.64 16.06
C SER A 109 1.49 4.98 17.44
N PRO A 110 0.69 5.54 18.37
CA PRO A 110 0.42 4.89 19.65
C PRO A 110 -0.35 3.58 19.54
N ARG A 111 -0.94 3.32 18.35
CA ARG A 111 -1.61 2.05 18.04
C ARG A 111 -0.66 0.99 17.48
N ARG A 112 0.63 1.32 17.33
CA ARG A 112 1.60 0.35 16.83
C ARG A 112 1.83 -0.73 17.88
N ILE A 113 1.67 -1.99 17.49
CA ILE A 113 1.99 -3.15 18.32
C ILE A 113 3.51 -3.26 18.43
N LEU A 114 4.05 -3.17 19.64
CA LEU A 114 5.49 -3.19 19.91
C LEU A 114 5.97 -4.53 20.49
N HIS A 115 5.05 -5.32 21.02
CA HIS A 115 5.32 -6.62 21.66
C HIS A 115 4.39 -7.67 21.09
N PRO A 116 4.76 -8.97 21.15
CA PRO A 116 3.85 -10.04 20.79
C PRO A 116 2.60 -10.04 21.68
N LEU A 117 1.46 -10.33 21.08
CA LEU A 117 0.18 -10.39 21.77
C LEU A 117 -0.39 -11.81 21.69
N ARG A 118 -0.78 -12.38 22.82
CA ARG A 118 -1.53 -13.62 22.91
C ARG A 118 -3.00 -13.33 23.14
N ARG A 119 -3.86 -14.09 22.48
CA ARG A 119 -5.30 -13.95 22.71
C ARG A 119 -5.68 -14.45 24.10
N ALA A 120 -6.32 -13.55 24.88
CA ALA A 120 -6.78 -13.85 26.25
C ALA A 120 -8.29 -14.16 26.32
N GLY A 121 -9.02 -14.11 25.19
CA GLY A 121 -10.46 -14.38 25.12
C GLY A 121 -10.86 -15.17 23.89
N GLU A 122 -12.17 -15.33 23.71
CA GLU A 122 -12.73 -15.99 22.53
C GLU A 122 -12.47 -15.18 21.25
N ARG A 123 -12.54 -15.86 20.09
CA ARG A 123 -12.42 -15.19 18.78
C ARG A 123 -13.51 -14.14 18.60
N GLY A 124 -13.09 -12.91 18.32
CA GLY A 124 -13.98 -11.76 18.15
C GLY A 124 -14.15 -10.89 19.41
N GLU A 125 -13.73 -11.34 20.59
CA GLU A 125 -13.79 -10.53 21.83
C GLU A 125 -12.73 -9.40 21.89
N ASN A 126 -11.71 -9.46 21.00
CA ASN A 126 -10.62 -8.50 20.98
C ASN A 126 -9.88 -8.32 22.32
N LYS A 127 -9.73 -9.42 23.06
CA LYS A 127 -8.99 -9.46 24.32
C LYS A 127 -7.60 -10.04 24.07
N TRP A 128 -6.58 -9.29 24.44
CA TRP A 128 -5.18 -9.61 24.19
C TRP A 128 -4.36 -9.37 25.46
N GLU A 129 -3.28 -10.11 25.62
CA GLU A 129 -2.27 -9.91 26.65
C GLU A 129 -0.88 -9.86 26.04
N ASP A 130 -0.02 -9.01 26.60
CA ASP A 130 1.37 -8.93 26.20
C ASP A 130 2.13 -10.15 26.68
N ILE A 131 2.93 -10.74 25.80
CA ILE A 131 3.84 -11.85 26.10
C ILE A 131 5.25 -11.52 25.61
N SER A 132 6.25 -12.22 26.15
CA SER A 132 7.62 -12.10 25.67
C SER A 132 7.80 -12.73 24.28
N TRP A 133 8.86 -12.33 23.57
CA TRP A 133 9.24 -12.96 22.31
C TRP A 133 9.55 -14.45 22.47
N ASP A 134 10.21 -14.83 23.58
CA ASP A 134 10.54 -16.23 23.86
C ASP A 134 9.28 -17.10 24.05
N GLU A 135 8.29 -16.57 24.76
CA GLU A 135 6.99 -17.24 24.92
C GLU A 135 6.28 -17.34 23.56
N ALA A 136 6.20 -16.27 22.78
CA ALA A 136 5.53 -16.26 21.49
C ALA A 136 6.16 -17.26 20.51
N ILE A 137 7.48 -17.29 20.42
CA ILE A 137 8.22 -18.18 19.51
C ILE A 137 8.05 -19.64 19.97
N THR A 138 8.16 -19.90 21.29
CA THR A 138 8.03 -21.25 21.84
C THR A 138 6.62 -21.79 21.61
N GLU A 139 5.59 -21.00 21.88
CA GLU A 139 4.19 -21.39 21.69
C GLU A 139 3.90 -21.64 20.20
N ALA A 140 4.31 -20.74 19.31
CA ALA A 140 4.13 -20.91 17.88
C ALA A 140 4.84 -22.16 17.34
N ALA A 141 6.10 -22.39 17.74
CA ALA A 141 6.86 -23.58 17.34
C ALA A 141 6.23 -24.87 17.83
N THR A 142 5.71 -24.86 19.06
CA THR A 142 5.01 -26.01 19.64
C THR A 142 3.76 -26.36 18.84
N HIS A 143 2.91 -25.38 18.56
CA HIS A 143 1.70 -25.60 17.75
C HIS A 143 1.99 -26.09 16.34
N ILE A 144 3.03 -25.54 15.69
CA ILE A 144 3.45 -25.99 14.36
C ILE A 144 3.93 -27.45 14.43
N LYS A 145 4.78 -27.78 15.42
CA LYS A 145 5.29 -29.13 15.61
C LYS A 145 4.17 -30.14 15.89
N ASP A 146 3.25 -29.80 16.78
CA ASP A 146 2.13 -30.67 17.13
C ASP A 146 1.23 -30.94 15.91
N ALA A 147 0.96 -29.92 15.10
CA ALA A 147 0.21 -30.07 13.86
C ALA A 147 0.92 -30.99 12.86
N ILE A 148 2.24 -30.84 12.72
CA ILE A 148 3.05 -31.67 11.83
C ILE A 148 3.11 -33.12 12.35
N ASP A 149 3.32 -33.34 13.66
CA ASP A 149 3.37 -34.66 14.27
C ASP A 149 2.02 -35.40 14.14
N GLN A 150 0.91 -34.66 14.22
CA GLN A 150 -0.44 -35.23 14.11
C GLN A 150 -0.90 -35.50 12.70
N TYR A 151 -0.60 -34.57 11.76
CA TYR A 151 -1.20 -34.53 10.40
C TYR A 151 -0.17 -34.65 9.29
N GLY A 152 1.12 -34.66 9.60
CA GLY A 152 2.21 -34.64 8.63
C GLY A 152 2.61 -33.24 8.17
N ASN A 153 3.72 -33.15 7.42
CA ASN A 153 4.35 -31.88 7.03
C ASN A 153 3.43 -30.96 6.21
N TYR A 154 2.46 -31.51 5.49
CA TYR A 154 1.49 -30.73 4.70
C TYR A 154 0.48 -29.95 5.54
N ALA A 155 0.39 -30.25 6.85
CA ALA A 155 -0.48 -29.51 7.76
C ALA A 155 0.00 -28.07 8.02
N PHE A 156 1.28 -27.79 7.78
CA PHE A 156 1.84 -26.47 7.90
C PHE A 156 2.05 -25.84 6.51
N PHE A 157 1.48 -24.67 6.29
CA PHE A 157 1.71 -23.89 5.09
C PHE A 157 1.89 -22.40 5.42
N ALA A 158 2.62 -21.69 4.57
CA ALA A 158 2.71 -20.24 4.65
C ALA A 158 1.82 -19.60 3.61
N SER A 159 1.00 -18.63 4.04
CA SER A 159 0.33 -17.68 3.16
C SER A 159 1.04 -16.35 3.27
N VAL A 160 1.70 -15.95 2.21
CA VAL A 160 2.51 -14.73 2.20
C VAL A 160 1.90 -13.68 1.29
N GLY A 161 2.03 -12.42 1.67
CA GLY A 161 1.62 -11.29 0.82
C GLY A 161 2.69 -10.95 -0.20
N GLY A 162 2.28 -10.60 -1.40
CA GLY A 162 3.18 -10.03 -2.40
C GLY A 162 3.59 -8.62 -2.04
N GLY A 163 4.72 -8.19 -2.51
CA GLY A 163 5.16 -6.81 -2.39
C GLY A 163 6.58 -6.63 -1.88
N GLY A 164 7.54 -6.90 -2.72
CA GLY A 164 8.83 -6.23 -2.78
C GLY A 164 9.71 -6.16 -1.53
N SER A 165 9.52 -7.02 -0.55
CA SER A 165 10.40 -7.05 0.60
C SER A 165 11.13 -8.38 0.75
N TYR A 166 12.32 -8.34 1.33
CA TYR A 166 13.08 -9.55 1.65
C TYR A 166 12.31 -10.49 2.59
N SER A 167 11.46 -9.96 3.47
CA SER A 167 10.58 -10.73 4.37
C SER A 167 9.63 -11.69 3.62
N PHE A 168 9.26 -11.37 2.39
CA PHE A 168 8.52 -12.27 1.53
C PHE A 168 9.30 -13.58 1.25
N MET A 169 10.58 -13.47 0.89
CA MET A 169 11.43 -14.63 0.64
C MET A 169 11.67 -15.46 1.91
N GLU A 170 11.88 -14.79 3.03
CA GLU A 170 12.06 -15.45 4.34
C GLU A 170 10.79 -16.23 4.72
N ALA A 171 9.62 -15.62 4.57
CA ALA A 171 8.35 -16.28 4.86
C ALA A 171 8.06 -17.47 3.92
N MET A 172 8.50 -17.42 2.68
CA MET A 172 8.41 -18.56 1.74
C MET A 172 9.32 -19.72 2.15
N THR A 173 10.46 -19.46 2.77
CA THR A 173 11.41 -20.51 3.18
C THR A 173 11.05 -21.18 4.50
N LEU A 174 10.24 -20.54 5.34
CA LEU A 174 9.86 -21.08 6.65
C LEU A 174 9.18 -22.45 6.58
N PRO A 175 8.17 -22.73 5.74
CA PRO A 175 7.59 -24.06 5.62
C PRO A 175 8.62 -25.11 5.19
N MET A 176 9.56 -24.75 4.32
CA MET A 176 10.61 -25.66 3.86
C MET A 176 11.52 -26.11 5.00
N ALA A 177 11.79 -25.25 5.99
CA ALA A 177 12.55 -25.60 7.18
C ALA A 177 11.85 -26.66 8.03
N PHE A 178 10.54 -26.77 7.95
CA PHE A 178 9.72 -27.82 8.57
C PHE A 178 9.45 -29.01 7.63
N GLY A 179 10.04 -29.04 6.44
CA GLY A 179 9.82 -30.07 5.44
C GLY A 179 8.47 -29.98 4.72
N SER A 180 7.75 -28.87 4.82
CA SER A 180 6.53 -28.62 4.06
C SER A 180 6.86 -27.91 2.74
N PRO A 181 6.37 -28.43 1.60
CA PRO A 181 6.50 -27.75 0.30
C PRO A 181 5.40 -26.69 0.08
N THR A 182 4.48 -26.51 1.03
CA THR A 182 3.25 -25.79 0.81
C THR A 182 3.43 -24.30 1.14
N VAL A 183 3.51 -23.50 0.08
CA VAL A 183 3.52 -22.05 0.16
C VAL A 183 2.46 -21.50 -0.76
N PHE A 184 1.66 -20.57 -0.28
CA PHE A 184 0.65 -19.87 -1.05
C PHE A 184 0.93 -18.37 -1.07
N GLU A 185 1.08 -17.83 -2.27
CA GLU A 185 1.23 -16.41 -2.50
C GLU A 185 0.15 -15.96 -3.49
N PRO A 186 -0.81 -15.13 -3.06
CA PRO A 186 -1.93 -14.72 -3.93
C PRO A 186 -1.50 -13.99 -5.20
N GLY A 187 -0.42 -13.22 -5.15
CA GLY A 187 0.13 -12.50 -6.30
C GLY A 187 0.58 -13.43 -7.43
N CYS A 188 0.97 -14.66 -7.12
CA CYS A 188 1.30 -15.67 -8.12
C CYS A 188 0.12 -15.95 -9.05
N ALA A 189 -1.10 -16.02 -8.52
CA ALA A 189 -2.27 -16.39 -9.30
C ALA A 189 -2.94 -15.21 -10.00
N GLN A 190 -2.82 -13.99 -9.48
CA GLN A 190 -3.61 -12.84 -9.92
C GLN A 190 -2.78 -11.62 -10.35
N CYS A 191 -1.50 -11.57 -10.02
CA CYS A 191 -0.65 -10.40 -10.25
C CYS A 191 0.44 -10.69 -11.27
N TYR A 192 1.62 -11.15 -10.83
CA TYR A 192 2.80 -11.17 -11.69
C TYR A 192 2.92 -12.42 -12.56
N LEU A 193 2.54 -13.63 -12.11
CA LEU A 193 2.67 -14.84 -12.93
C LEU A 193 1.82 -14.80 -14.21
N PRO A 194 0.55 -14.38 -14.20
CA PRO A 194 -0.21 -14.20 -15.44
C PRO A 194 0.46 -13.21 -16.39
N ARG A 195 1.00 -12.10 -15.89
CA ARG A 195 1.73 -11.13 -16.71
C ARG A 195 2.99 -11.74 -17.32
N TRP A 196 3.78 -12.47 -16.54
CA TRP A 196 4.98 -13.14 -17.04
C TRP A 196 4.68 -14.18 -18.09
N ALA A 197 3.67 -15.02 -17.84
CA ALA A 197 3.25 -16.03 -18.80
C ALA A 197 2.82 -15.41 -20.13
N LEU A 198 2.03 -14.34 -20.08
CA LEU A 198 1.57 -13.61 -21.26
C LEU A 198 2.72 -12.88 -21.95
N SER A 199 3.63 -12.26 -21.20
CA SER A 199 4.79 -11.57 -21.76
C SER A 199 5.70 -12.56 -22.52
N LYS A 200 5.95 -13.74 -21.96
CA LYS A 200 6.69 -14.80 -22.65
C LYS A 200 5.99 -15.28 -23.93
N LEU A 201 4.68 -15.46 -23.84
CA LEU A 201 3.88 -15.98 -24.95
C LEU A 201 3.82 -14.99 -26.12
N PHE A 202 3.60 -13.70 -25.84
CA PHE A 202 3.36 -12.70 -26.88
C PHE A 202 4.64 -11.99 -27.35
N TYR A 203 5.61 -11.80 -26.48
CA TYR A 203 6.80 -11.00 -26.78
C TYR A 203 8.09 -11.81 -26.79
N GLY A 204 8.04 -13.10 -26.42
CA GLY A 204 9.20 -13.98 -26.42
C GLY A 204 10.29 -13.62 -25.39
N GLY A 205 10.02 -12.67 -24.54
CA GLY A 205 10.96 -12.20 -23.50
C GLY A 205 10.91 -13.08 -22.26
N ASP A 206 12.08 -13.30 -21.67
CA ASP A 206 12.20 -13.91 -20.36
C ASP A 206 12.12 -12.85 -19.25
N ASP A 207 11.91 -11.61 -19.63
CA ASP A 207 12.22 -10.50 -18.77
C ASP A 207 10.98 -10.06 -17.97
N GLN A 208 11.11 -10.20 -16.68
CA GLN A 208 10.24 -9.57 -15.68
C GLN A 208 10.14 -8.05 -15.90
N SER A 209 11.17 -7.45 -16.46
CA SER A 209 11.27 -6.02 -16.70
C SER A 209 10.17 -5.50 -17.64
N ILE A 210 9.76 -6.29 -18.63
CA ILE A 210 8.66 -5.91 -19.54
C ILE A 210 7.34 -5.78 -18.77
N ALA A 211 7.13 -6.62 -17.75
CA ALA A 211 5.90 -6.61 -16.98
C ALA A 211 5.90 -5.60 -15.83
N ASP A 212 7.04 -5.43 -15.17
CA ASP A 212 7.12 -4.69 -13.91
C ASP A 212 7.72 -3.28 -14.06
N ASN A 213 8.61 -3.09 -15.01
CA ASN A 213 9.37 -1.83 -15.17
C ASN A 213 8.91 -0.97 -16.35
N ALA A 214 7.87 -1.38 -17.05
CA ALA A 214 7.35 -0.61 -18.19
C ALA A 214 7.00 0.83 -17.81
N VAL A 215 6.46 1.03 -16.62
CA VAL A 215 6.12 2.37 -16.12
C VAL A 215 7.37 3.18 -15.80
N GLN A 216 8.42 2.56 -15.30
CA GLN A 216 9.70 3.23 -15.04
C GLN A 216 10.42 3.61 -16.35
N GLU A 217 10.29 2.82 -17.39
CA GLU A 217 10.82 3.12 -18.71
C GLU A 217 10.12 4.29 -19.42
N ILE A 218 8.92 4.68 -18.95
CA ILE A 218 8.24 5.91 -19.40
C ILE A 218 9.11 7.15 -19.15
N PHE A 219 9.99 7.14 -18.14
CA PHE A 219 10.95 8.21 -17.88
C PHE A 219 11.95 8.44 -19.01
N LYS A 220 12.16 7.45 -19.84
CA LYS A 220 13.07 7.50 -21.01
C LYS A 220 12.34 7.87 -22.29
N VAL A 221 11.22 8.50 -22.18
CA VAL A 221 10.35 8.82 -23.33
C VAL A 221 11.07 9.50 -24.49
N ASN A 222 12.01 10.39 -24.18
CA ASN A 222 12.79 11.10 -25.21
C ASN A 222 13.75 10.17 -25.94
N ASP A 223 14.33 9.20 -25.24
CA ASP A 223 15.24 8.23 -25.81
C ASP A 223 14.47 7.14 -26.58
N ASN A 224 13.31 6.77 -26.10
CA ASN A 224 12.48 5.69 -26.64
C ASN A 224 11.57 6.15 -27.80
N LYS A 225 11.48 7.44 -28.07
CA LYS A 225 10.61 8.02 -29.10
C LYS A 225 9.15 7.59 -28.98
N THR A 226 8.68 7.44 -27.76
CA THR A 226 7.29 7.09 -27.48
C THR A 226 6.36 8.22 -27.92
N GLU A 227 5.38 7.93 -28.76
CA GLU A 227 4.42 8.91 -29.27
C GLU A 227 3.08 8.82 -28.55
N ILE A 228 2.69 7.62 -28.13
CA ILE A 228 1.41 7.36 -27.46
C ILE A 228 1.64 6.40 -26.28
N VAL A 229 1.00 6.70 -25.17
CA VAL A 229 0.90 5.79 -24.01
C VAL A 229 -0.56 5.47 -23.75
N VAL A 230 -0.87 4.18 -23.68
CA VAL A 230 -2.21 3.68 -23.31
C VAL A 230 -2.16 3.16 -21.88
N ILE A 231 -2.97 3.76 -21.01
CA ILE A 231 -3.15 3.35 -19.62
C ILE A 231 -4.46 2.58 -19.54
N TRP A 232 -4.40 1.30 -19.20
CA TRP A 232 -5.58 0.44 -19.19
C TRP A 232 -5.80 -0.18 -17.81
N GLY A 233 -6.86 0.20 -17.13
CA GLY A 233 -7.20 -0.30 -15.79
C GLY A 233 -6.13 -0.01 -14.74
N ALA A 234 -5.44 1.13 -14.86
CA ALA A 234 -4.36 1.53 -13.96
C ALA A 234 -4.39 3.03 -13.68
N GLN A 235 -3.78 3.42 -12.55
CA GLN A 235 -3.66 4.82 -12.14
C GLN A 235 -2.22 5.12 -11.68
N PRO A 236 -1.24 5.15 -12.59
CA PRO A 236 0.17 5.33 -12.23
C PRO A 236 0.44 6.61 -11.45
N SER A 237 -0.29 7.70 -11.75
CA SER A 237 -0.15 8.96 -11.02
C SER A 237 -0.59 8.90 -9.56
N VAL A 238 -1.37 7.89 -9.16
CA VAL A 238 -1.87 7.71 -7.79
C VAL A 238 -1.15 6.56 -7.09
N SER A 239 -1.06 5.42 -7.77
CA SER A 239 -0.49 4.19 -7.19
C SER A 239 0.99 4.34 -6.88
N GLU A 240 1.73 5.04 -7.73
CA GLU A 240 3.19 5.16 -7.68
C GLU A 240 3.63 6.62 -7.88
N THR A 241 3.05 7.52 -7.14
CA THR A 241 3.08 8.98 -7.37
C THR A 241 4.49 9.56 -7.51
N ALA A 242 5.44 9.11 -6.69
CA ALA A 242 6.80 9.68 -6.68
C ALA A 242 7.60 9.39 -7.96
N GLU A 243 7.35 8.26 -8.58
CA GLU A 243 8.07 7.80 -9.78
C GLU A 243 7.16 7.83 -11.01
N SER A 244 6.16 6.96 -11.05
CA SER A 244 5.26 6.86 -12.19
C SER A 244 4.43 8.11 -12.43
N GLY A 245 3.95 8.74 -11.36
CA GLY A 245 3.20 10.00 -11.46
C GLY A 245 4.06 11.13 -12.03
N ARG A 246 5.32 11.20 -11.62
CA ARG A 246 6.29 12.11 -12.18
C ARG A 246 6.58 11.79 -13.65
N GLY A 247 6.83 10.53 -13.98
CA GLY A 247 7.03 10.06 -15.34
C GLY A 247 5.86 10.41 -16.26
N MET A 248 4.63 10.24 -15.80
CA MET A 248 3.44 10.66 -16.53
C MET A 248 3.39 12.15 -16.77
N ALA A 249 3.85 12.97 -15.84
CA ALA A 249 3.95 14.41 -16.02
C ALA A 249 5.03 14.80 -17.04
N GLU A 250 6.21 14.20 -16.96
CA GLU A 250 7.33 14.39 -17.88
C GLU A 250 6.95 13.97 -19.30
N LEU A 251 6.26 12.85 -19.45
CA LEU A 251 5.76 12.30 -20.70
C LEU A 251 4.80 13.27 -21.41
N ARG A 252 3.83 13.79 -20.67
CA ARG A 252 2.89 14.81 -21.19
C ARG A 252 3.61 16.10 -21.56
N ALA A 253 4.57 16.53 -20.75
CA ALA A 253 5.38 17.71 -21.05
C ALA A 253 6.22 17.55 -22.32
N ALA A 254 6.63 16.34 -22.66
CA ALA A 254 7.31 15.98 -23.91
C ALA A 254 6.35 15.88 -25.12
N GLY A 255 5.04 16.06 -24.92
CA GLY A 255 4.04 16.02 -25.99
C GLY A 255 3.55 14.63 -26.36
N VAL A 256 3.85 13.61 -25.54
CA VAL A 256 3.37 12.25 -25.76
C VAL A 256 1.86 12.19 -25.49
N LYS A 257 1.12 11.60 -26.41
CA LYS A 257 -0.32 11.43 -26.31
C LYS A 257 -0.67 10.35 -25.29
N THR A 258 -1.72 10.57 -24.52
CA THR A 258 -2.19 9.61 -23.52
C THR A 258 -3.63 9.20 -23.78
N VAL A 259 -3.85 7.88 -23.78
CA VAL A 259 -5.18 7.27 -23.85
C VAL A 259 -5.41 6.52 -22.54
N VAL A 260 -6.53 6.79 -21.87
CA VAL A 260 -6.89 6.10 -20.63
C VAL A 260 -8.16 5.29 -20.85
N VAL A 261 -8.08 3.98 -20.57
CA VAL A 261 -9.19 3.04 -20.62
C VAL A 261 -9.49 2.63 -19.18
N ASP A 262 -10.52 3.20 -18.58
CA ASP A 262 -10.86 2.99 -17.17
C ASP A 262 -12.31 3.46 -16.92
N PRO A 263 -13.14 2.68 -16.20
CA PRO A 263 -14.49 3.11 -15.83
C PRO A 263 -14.47 4.33 -14.90
N ASN A 264 -13.37 4.55 -14.18
CA ASN A 264 -13.20 5.65 -13.25
C ASN A 264 -12.55 6.85 -13.94
N PHE A 265 -13.13 8.04 -13.74
CA PHE A 265 -12.55 9.30 -14.20
C PHE A 265 -11.39 9.71 -13.27
N SER A 266 -10.31 8.95 -13.37
CA SER A 266 -9.12 9.07 -12.54
C SER A 266 -8.31 10.34 -12.82
N PRO A 267 -7.36 10.74 -11.95
CA PRO A 267 -6.41 11.82 -12.22
C PRO A 267 -5.64 11.65 -13.54
N ASP A 268 -5.37 10.41 -13.96
CA ASP A 268 -4.76 10.13 -15.26
C ASP A 268 -5.75 10.37 -16.40
N ALA A 269 -7.02 9.98 -16.24
CA ALA A 269 -8.09 10.23 -17.22
C ALA A 269 -8.36 11.73 -17.41
N VAL A 270 -8.36 12.52 -16.33
CA VAL A 270 -8.52 13.99 -16.38
C VAL A 270 -7.45 14.64 -17.26
N LYS A 271 -6.27 14.06 -17.35
CA LYS A 271 -5.13 14.58 -18.09
C LYS A 271 -4.92 13.90 -19.45
N ALA A 272 -5.73 12.92 -19.79
CA ALA A 272 -5.61 12.16 -21.02
C ALA A 272 -6.09 12.97 -22.25
N ASP A 273 -5.50 12.71 -23.41
CA ASP A 273 -6.02 13.20 -24.69
C ASP A 273 -7.32 12.48 -25.07
N VAL A 274 -7.43 11.20 -24.69
CA VAL A 274 -8.64 10.39 -24.88
C VAL A 274 -8.92 9.56 -23.64
N TRP A 275 -10.15 9.61 -23.15
CA TRP A 275 -10.64 8.72 -22.10
C TRP A 275 -11.77 7.83 -22.62
N LEU A 276 -11.63 6.52 -22.40
CA LEU A 276 -12.60 5.50 -22.77
C LEU A 276 -13.17 4.88 -21.49
N PRO A 277 -14.38 5.27 -21.07
CA PRO A 277 -15.06 4.68 -19.92
C PRO A 277 -15.64 3.31 -20.32
N VAL A 278 -15.06 2.23 -19.83
CA VAL A 278 -15.46 0.83 -20.12
C VAL A 278 -15.79 0.08 -18.85
#